data_23681995bcd9c906ed99f4d5acdf6448
#
_entry.id   23681995bcd9c906ed99f4d5acdf6448
#
_cell.length_a   1.000
_cell.length_b   1.000
_cell.length_c   1.000
_cell.angle_alpha   90.00
_cell.angle_beta   90.00
_cell.angle_gamma   90.00
#
_symmetry.space_group_name_H-M   'P 1'
#
loop_
_entity.id
_entity.type
_entity.pdbx_description
1 polymer ?
#
loop_
_entity_poly.entity_id
_entity_poly.type
_entity_poly.pdbx_seq_one_letter_code
_entity_poly.pdbx_strand_id
1 'polypeptide(L)'
;MTNKGRRLKEVKAEHNAKRRRAKRRKRAMFLIIEMFVLCVLLMIAYCLVTYGKIDIDILKDNFFQKQETSQAGYMTVALFGGDSREGKLEAGTHADTIMIASIDENSNEVRIVSVYRDMLSRQANGELKKANNGYYVGGPETAIQMLNENLDLSIQNYVTVNFSAVAEAVDQLGGIDVELSEAEATELNHYLEETKQVTGKEADSVTAGSQHLNGVQTVTYARIRHNVGGDYARTDRQRLVVEKLLQKAKDANVIELGILAKELFPQVSTDFSLKNIIKLATRVTKYSIVGTSGYPFELTDGTIAGIGSVVIPLGHTENVQELHQFLYPKNEYLLSDTVKDIAAQMKSVAGY
;
A
#
# COMPACT_ATOMS: atom_id res chain seq x y z
N MET A 1 -51.07 -50.13 -55.41
CA MET A 1 -50.00 -49.18 -55.01
C MET A 1 -48.72 -49.95 -54.82
N THR A 2 -47.71 -49.70 -55.64
CA THR A 2 -46.49 -50.50 -55.67
C THR A 2 -45.59 -50.21 -54.46
N ASN A 3 -44.95 -51.23 -53.92
CA ASN A 3 -44.02 -51.19 -52.74
C ASN A 3 -42.94 -50.10 -52.83
N LYS A 4 -42.64 -49.68 -54.03
CA LYS A 4 -41.68 -48.58 -54.35
C LYS A 4 -42.17 -47.18 -53.93
N GLY A 5 -43.50 -46.96 -54.02
CA GLY A 5 -44.12 -45.66 -53.62
C GLY A 5 -44.18 -45.46 -52.09
N ARG A 6 -44.30 -46.55 -51.35
CA ARG A 6 -44.34 -46.52 -49.87
C ARG A 6 -42.96 -46.23 -49.28
N ARG A 7 -41.88 -46.85 -49.80
CA ARG A 7 -40.51 -46.60 -49.39
C ARG A 7 -40.05 -45.14 -49.66
N LEU A 8 -40.48 -44.58 -50.82
CA LEU A 8 -40.14 -43.18 -51.16
C LEU A 8 -40.83 -42.15 -50.20
N LYS A 9 -42.05 -42.45 -49.76
CA LYS A 9 -42.73 -41.58 -48.76
C LYS A 9 -42.08 -41.68 -47.35
N GLU A 10 -41.65 -42.87 -46.94
CA GLU A 10 -40.93 -43.06 -45.68
C GLU A 10 -39.58 -42.38 -45.65
N VAL A 11 -38.76 -42.49 -46.70
CA VAL A 11 -37.48 -41.80 -46.85
C VAL A 11 -37.63 -40.27 -46.83
N LYS A 12 -38.67 -39.73 -47.54
CA LYS A 12 -38.99 -38.29 -47.48
C LYS A 12 -39.46 -37.83 -46.11
N ALA A 13 -40.25 -38.63 -45.39
CA ALA A 13 -40.71 -38.31 -44.06
C ALA A 13 -39.52 -38.28 -43.06
N GLU A 14 -38.62 -39.27 -43.16
CA GLU A 14 -37.42 -39.33 -42.31
C GLU A 14 -36.44 -38.17 -42.58
N HIS A 15 -36.25 -37.82 -43.84
CA HIS A 15 -35.45 -36.67 -44.23
C HIS A 15 -36.02 -35.34 -43.72
N ASN A 16 -37.35 -35.17 -43.81
CA ASN A 16 -38.07 -34.01 -43.28
C ASN A 16 -38.00 -33.93 -41.76
N ALA A 17 -38.08 -35.08 -41.08
CA ALA A 17 -37.93 -35.16 -39.62
C ALA A 17 -36.51 -34.80 -39.15
N LYS A 18 -35.47 -35.27 -39.84
CA LYS A 18 -34.06 -34.90 -39.60
C LYS A 18 -33.84 -33.39 -39.85
N ARG A 19 -34.39 -32.83 -40.89
CA ARG A 19 -34.34 -31.35 -41.16
C ARG A 19 -35.05 -30.54 -40.06
N ARG A 20 -36.20 -30.95 -39.61
CA ARG A 20 -36.94 -30.30 -38.50
C ARG A 20 -36.17 -30.39 -37.17
N ARG A 21 -35.53 -31.51 -36.85
CA ARG A 21 -34.67 -31.69 -35.66
C ARG A 21 -33.41 -30.79 -35.76
N ALA A 22 -32.76 -30.72 -36.92
CA ALA A 22 -31.61 -29.85 -37.13
C ALA A 22 -31.98 -28.38 -37.02
N LYS A 23 -33.13 -27.92 -37.54
CA LYS A 23 -33.64 -26.55 -37.38
C LYS A 23 -33.97 -26.24 -35.92
N ARG A 24 -34.57 -27.18 -35.17
CA ARG A 24 -34.86 -27.01 -33.75
C ARG A 24 -33.58 -26.93 -32.92
N ARG A 25 -32.56 -27.77 -33.21
CA ARG A 25 -31.26 -27.70 -32.56
C ARG A 25 -30.53 -26.38 -32.84
N LYS A 26 -30.55 -25.90 -34.10
CA LYS A 26 -29.99 -24.58 -34.44
C LYS A 26 -30.69 -23.43 -33.70
N ARG A 27 -32.05 -23.47 -33.62
CA ARG A 27 -32.80 -22.44 -32.86
C ARG A 27 -32.53 -22.52 -31.36
N ALA A 28 -32.44 -23.71 -30.79
CA ALA A 28 -32.10 -23.88 -29.38
C ALA A 28 -30.67 -23.40 -29.10
N MET A 29 -29.72 -23.67 -29.98
CA MET A 29 -28.33 -23.16 -29.84
C MET A 29 -28.29 -21.66 -29.96
N PHE A 30 -29.08 -21.06 -30.85
CA PHE A 30 -29.17 -19.60 -30.99
C PHE A 30 -29.76 -18.94 -29.73
N LEU A 31 -30.81 -19.54 -29.16
CA LEU A 31 -31.40 -19.06 -27.88
C LEU A 31 -30.44 -19.19 -26.70
N ILE A 32 -29.61 -20.26 -26.66
CA ILE A 32 -28.58 -20.42 -25.62
C ILE A 32 -27.51 -19.31 -25.76
N ILE A 33 -27.08 -19.01 -26.99
CA ILE A 33 -26.13 -17.93 -27.26
C ILE A 33 -26.73 -16.58 -26.89
N GLU A 34 -27.99 -16.30 -27.27
CA GLU A 34 -28.69 -15.07 -26.86
C GLU A 34 -28.81 -14.94 -25.34
N MET A 35 -29.18 -16.02 -24.65
CA MET A 35 -29.22 -16.02 -23.17
C MET A 35 -27.83 -15.78 -22.56
N PHE A 36 -26.79 -16.39 -23.11
CA PHE A 36 -25.42 -16.18 -22.64
C PHE A 36 -24.98 -14.73 -22.83
N VAL A 37 -25.23 -14.15 -24.02
CA VAL A 37 -24.94 -12.73 -24.29
C VAL A 37 -25.75 -11.81 -23.36
N LEU A 38 -27.02 -12.12 -23.12
CA LEU A 38 -27.85 -11.37 -22.19
C LEU A 38 -27.32 -11.46 -20.74
N CYS A 39 -26.89 -12.62 -20.29
CA CYS A 39 -26.26 -12.79 -18.97
C CYS A 39 -24.95 -11.99 -18.86
N VAL A 40 -24.12 -11.98 -19.90
CA VAL A 40 -22.89 -11.18 -19.95
C VAL A 40 -23.22 -9.69 -19.91
N LEU A 41 -24.21 -9.22 -20.68
CA LEU A 41 -24.65 -7.83 -20.66
C LEU A 41 -25.27 -7.43 -19.31
N LEU A 42 -26.04 -8.32 -18.67
CA LEU A 42 -26.59 -8.08 -17.33
C LEU A 42 -25.49 -8.06 -16.28
N MET A 43 -24.46 -8.91 -16.40
CA MET A 43 -23.29 -8.88 -15.53
C MET A 43 -22.49 -7.60 -15.70
N ILE A 44 -22.27 -7.13 -16.94
CA ILE A 44 -21.65 -5.84 -17.24
C ILE A 44 -22.50 -4.70 -16.67
N ALA A 45 -23.82 -4.70 -16.89
CA ALA A 45 -24.73 -3.69 -16.34
C ALA A 45 -24.75 -3.73 -14.80
N TYR A 46 -24.73 -4.91 -14.18
CA TYR A 46 -24.59 -5.06 -12.73
C TYR A 46 -23.27 -4.50 -12.22
N CYS A 47 -22.16 -4.80 -12.89
CA CYS A 47 -20.86 -4.21 -12.58
C CYS A 47 -20.89 -2.67 -12.74
N LEU A 48 -21.48 -2.14 -13.81
CA LEU A 48 -21.60 -0.70 -14.02
C LEU A 48 -22.50 0.00 -12.98
N VAL A 49 -23.54 -0.66 -12.50
CA VAL A 49 -24.45 -0.11 -11.47
C VAL A 49 -23.84 -0.25 -10.07
N THR A 50 -23.15 -1.38 -9.79
CA THR A 50 -22.64 -1.67 -8.44
C THR A 50 -21.31 -0.97 -8.18
N TYR A 51 -20.48 -0.79 -9.22
CA TYR A 51 -19.17 -0.15 -9.10
C TYR A 51 -19.14 1.32 -9.52
N GLY A 52 -20.33 1.94 -9.75
CA GLY A 52 -20.42 3.27 -10.33
C GLY A 52 -19.84 3.30 -11.75
N LYS A 53 -20.21 4.25 -12.56
CA LYS A 53 -19.69 4.41 -13.92
C LYS A 53 -18.16 4.27 -13.90
N ILE A 54 -17.65 3.12 -14.31
CA ILE A 54 -16.25 3.00 -14.67
C ILE A 54 -16.13 3.78 -15.98
N ASP A 55 -15.80 5.07 -15.86
CA ASP A 55 -15.49 5.90 -17.01
C ASP A 55 -14.30 5.27 -17.73
N ILE A 56 -14.49 4.90 -18.98
CA ILE A 56 -13.42 4.36 -19.84
C ILE A 56 -12.30 5.41 -20.05
N ASP A 57 -12.58 6.70 -19.79
CA ASP A 57 -11.59 7.78 -19.69
C ASP A 57 -10.62 7.62 -18.51
N ILE A 58 -10.90 6.73 -17.54
CA ILE A 58 -9.99 6.36 -16.44
C ILE A 58 -8.61 5.90 -16.94
N LEU A 59 -8.55 5.31 -18.12
CA LEU A 59 -7.29 4.82 -18.71
C LEU A 59 -6.50 5.93 -19.41
N LYS A 60 -7.08 7.10 -19.64
CA LYS A 60 -6.46 8.22 -20.36
C LYS A 60 -6.13 9.42 -19.49
N ASP A 61 -6.72 9.56 -18.30
CA ASP A 61 -6.34 10.62 -17.38
C ASP A 61 -4.87 10.41 -16.97
N ASN A 62 -4.08 11.45 -17.20
CA ASN A 62 -2.76 11.59 -16.58
C ASN A 62 -3.01 11.62 -15.07
N PHE A 63 -2.97 10.43 -14.44
CA PHE A 63 -3.12 10.24 -12.99
C PHE A 63 -2.06 11.03 -12.22
N PHE A 64 -0.97 11.28 -12.90
CA PHE A 64 0.18 12.00 -12.42
C PHE A 64 0.06 13.45 -12.91
N GLN A 65 -0.12 14.38 -12.00
CA GLN A 65 0.05 15.79 -12.33
C GLN A 65 1.51 15.98 -12.75
N LYS A 66 1.71 16.63 -13.89
CA LYS A 66 3.04 16.96 -14.39
C LYS A 66 3.72 17.88 -13.39
N GLN A 67 4.56 17.31 -12.53
CA GLN A 67 5.40 18.10 -11.62
C GLN A 67 6.54 18.71 -12.42
N GLU A 68 6.66 20.03 -12.40
CA GLU A 68 7.82 20.77 -12.90
C GLU A 68 8.95 20.83 -11.84
N THR A 69 9.13 19.74 -11.08
CA THR A 69 10.07 19.67 -9.96
C THR A 69 11.20 18.68 -10.25
N SER A 70 12.21 18.67 -9.38
CA SER A 70 13.30 17.67 -9.38
C SER A 70 12.81 16.22 -9.31
N GLN A 71 11.51 15.99 -9.11
CA GLN A 71 10.86 14.70 -8.98
C GLN A 71 9.97 14.34 -10.20
N ALA A 72 10.12 15.05 -11.32
CA ALA A 72 9.36 14.78 -12.53
C ALA A 72 9.51 13.32 -12.98
N GLY A 73 8.38 12.67 -13.32
CA GLY A 73 8.34 11.26 -13.72
C GLY A 73 8.23 10.27 -12.56
N TYR A 74 8.04 10.76 -11.34
CA TYR A 74 7.82 9.94 -10.16
C TYR A 74 6.55 10.36 -9.42
N MET A 75 5.79 9.38 -8.93
CA MET A 75 4.75 9.59 -7.94
C MET A 75 5.32 9.32 -6.55
N THR A 76 5.25 10.31 -5.67
CA THR A 76 5.73 10.20 -4.29
C THR A 76 4.56 10.21 -3.32
N VAL A 77 4.47 9.18 -2.48
CA VAL A 77 3.37 8.96 -1.53
C VAL A 77 3.93 8.81 -0.13
N ALA A 78 3.34 9.51 0.83
CA ALA A 78 3.61 9.27 2.24
C ALA A 78 2.71 8.15 2.76
N LEU A 79 3.30 7.18 3.47
CA LEU A 79 2.61 6.09 4.12
C LEU A 79 2.78 6.24 5.63
N PHE A 80 1.66 6.35 6.34
CA PHE A 80 1.66 6.51 7.79
C PHE A 80 0.98 5.32 8.46
N GLY A 81 1.56 4.84 9.55
CA GLY A 81 0.95 3.89 10.48
C GLY A 81 0.59 4.62 11.77
N GLY A 82 -0.71 4.83 12.00
CA GLY A 82 -1.20 5.49 13.19
C GLY A 82 -1.39 4.51 14.36
N ASP A 83 -0.88 4.85 15.56
CA ASP A 83 -1.16 4.12 16.79
C ASP A 83 -2.52 4.59 17.36
N SER A 84 -3.60 4.26 16.66
CA SER A 84 -4.95 4.58 17.09
C SER A 84 -5.67 3.32 17.58
N ARG A 85 -5.92 3.26 18.87
CA ARG A 85 -6.75 2.22 19.49
C ARG A 85 -8.26 2.46 19.27
N GLU A 86 -8.64 3.70 18.94
CA GLU A 86 -10.03 4.12 18.70
C GLU A 86 -10.39 4.20 17.22
N GLY A 87 -9.49 3.81 16.32
CA GLY A 87 -9.69 3.90 14.86
C GLY A 87 -9.56 5.31 14.28
N LYS A 88 -9.23 6.33 15.08
CA LYS A 88 -9.00 7.69 14.60
C LYS A 88 -7.65 7.79 13.91
N LEU A 89 -7.62 8.33 12.69
CA LEU A 89 -6.41 8.51 11.87
C LEU A 89 -6.12 10.00 11.60
N GLU A 90 -6.64 10.88 12.47
CA GLU A 90 -6.52 12.32 12.38
C GLU A 90 -5.47 12.85 13.36
N ALA A 91 -5.37 14.17 13.46
CA ALA A 91 -4.53 14.85 14.46
C ALA A 91 -4.82 14.35 15.89
N GLY A 92 -3.79 14.36 16.75
CA GLY A 92 -3.85 13.79 18.09
C GLY A 92 -3.43 12.32 18.18
N THR A 93 -3.17 11.67 17.04
CA THR A 93 -2.60 10.32 16.95
C THR A 93 -1.13 10.41 16.54
N HIS A 94 -0.25 9.63 17.16
CA HIS A 94 1.14 9.56 16.73
C HIS A 94 1.25 8.62 15.51
N ALA A 95 1.99 9.07 14.48
CA ALA A 95 2.43 8.19 13.42
C ALA A 95 3.69 7.44 13.90
N ASP A 96 3.52 6.17 14.24
CA ASP A 96 4.62 5.30 14.66
C ASP A 96 5.39 4.72 13.48
N THR A 97 4.80 4.77 12.30
CA THR A 97 5.42 4.44 11.02
C THR A 97 5.31 5.65 10.09
N ILE A 98 6.42 6.07 9.53
CA ILE A 98 6.51 7.13 8.52
C ILE A 98 7.35 6.57 7.37
N MET A 99 6.73 6.33 6.21
CA MET A 99 7.44 5.86 5.03
C MET A 99 7.16 6.78 3.85
N ILE A 100 8.12 6.87 2.94
CA ILE A 100 8.01 7.59 1.68
C ILE A 100 8.21 6.55 0.57
N ALA A 101 7.21 6.37 -0.27
CA ALA A 101 7.28 5.52 -1.45
C ALA A 101 7.40 6.38 -2.71
N SER A 102 8.45 6.17 -3.49
CA SER A 102 8.64 6.76 -4.80
C SER A 102 8.39 5.70 -5.87
N ILE A 103 7.52 5.99 -6.81
CA ILE A 103 7.13 5.10 -7.92
C ILE A 103 7.53 5.77 -9.22
N ASP A 104 8.49 5.18 -9.95
CA ASP A 104 8.84 5.62 -11.31
C ASP A 104 7.68 5.29 -12.27
N GLU A 105 7.11 6.31 -12.88
CA GLU A 105 5.94 6.20 -13.76
C GLU A 105 6.21 5.42 -15.04
N ASN A 106 7.46 5.38 -15.48
CA ASN A 106 7.85 4.72 -16.71
C ASN A 106 8.23 3.26 -16.50
N SER A 107 9.07 2.97 -15.48
CA SER A 107 9.56 1.61 -15.21
C SER A 107 8.67 0.85 -14.21
N ASN A 108 7.80 1.51 -13.45
CA ASN A 108 7.03 0.99 -12.32
C ASN A 108 7.94 0.46 -11.18
N GLU A 109 9.17 0.91 -11.12
CA GLU A 109 10.07 0.64 -10.01
C GLU A 109 9.63 1.44 -8.78
N VAL A 110 9.64 0.80 -7.63
CA VAL A 110 9.26 1.38 -6.35
C VAL A 110 10.46 1.39 -5.42
N ARG A 111 10.73 2.53 -4.81
CA ARG A 111 11.70 2.69 -3.73
C ARG A 111 11.00 3.17 -2.49
N ILE A 112 11.35 2.61 -1.34
CA ILE A 112 10.69 2.91 -0.07
C ILE A 112 11.76 3.32 0.94
N VAL A 113 11.55 4.47 1.57
CA VAL A 113 12.38 4.95 2.68
C VAL A 113 11.51 5.08 3.93
N SER A 114 11.95 4.51 5.04
CA SER A 114 11.33 4.72 6.34
C SER A 114 12.03 5.85 7.07
N VAL A 115 11.34 6.94 7.32
CA VAL A 115 11.81 8.03 8.16
C VAL A 115 11.65 7.61 9.63
N TYR A 116 12.75 7.60 10.40
CA TYR A 116 12.66 7.26 11.82
C TYR A 116 11.78 8.28 12.54
N ARG A 117 10.76 7.80 13.24
CA ARG A 117 9.74 8.65 13.89
C ARG A 117 10.33 9.66 14.87
N ASP A 118 11.47 9.31 15.50
CA ASP A 118 12.19 10.15 16.45
C ASP A 118 13.27 11.03 15.79
N MET A 119 13.32 11.08 14.45
CA MET A 119 14.23 11.95 13.72
C MET A 119 14.00 13.42 14.08
N LEU A 120 15.08 14.13 14.40
CA LEU A 120 15.04 15.57 14.63
C LEU A 120 14.60 16.28 13.34
N SER A 121 13.53 17.07 13.40
CA SER A 121 12.91 17.71 12.23
C SER A 121 12.36 19.08 12.58
N ARG A 122 12.50 20.04 11.67
CA ARG A 122 11.84 21.35 11.79
C ARG A 122 10.33 21.19 11.51
N GLN A 123 9.54 21.68 12.44
CA GLN A 123 8.08 21.71 12.33
C GLN A 123 7.60 22.97 11.60
N ALA A 124 6.34 23.00 11.18
CA ALA A 124 5.73 24.14 10.47
C ALA A 124 5.83 25.48 11.25
N ASN A 125 5.93 25.44 12.58
CA ASN A 125 6.13 26.62 13.42
C ASN A 125 7.63 27.05 13.55
N GLY A 126 8.54 26.38 12.85
CA GLY A 126 9.98 26.63 12.89
C GLY A 126 10.74 25.96 14.04
N GLU A 127 10.07 25.32 14.99
CA GLU A 127 10.71 24.61 16.10
C GLU A 127 11.25 23.24 15.65
N LEU A 128 12.35 22.82 16.27
CA LEU A 128 12.83 21.44 16.14
C LEU A 128 12.11 20.52 17.12
N LYS A 129 11.55 19.44 16.59
CA LYS A 129 10.88 18.35 17.34
C LYS A 129 11.16 17.02 16.65
N LYS A 130 10.58 15.92 17.18
CA LYS A 130 10.60 14.62 16.50
C LYS A 130 9.71 14.62 15.27
N ALA A 131 10.05 13.86 14.25
CA ALA A 131 9.28 13.78 13.00
C ALA A 131 7.81 13.38 13.21
N ASN A 132 7.52 12.45 14.13
CA ASN A 132 6.16 12.03 14.44
C ASN A 132 5.27 13.13 15.06
N ASN A 133 5.89 14.22 15.56
CA ASN A 133 5.14 15.36 16.10
C ASN A 133 4.33 16.09 15.02
N GLY A 134 4.81 16.13 13.78
CA GLY A 134 4.09 16.76 12.67
C GLY A 134 2.71 16.12 12.46
N TYR A 135 2.65 14.79 12.50
CA TYR A 135 1.38 14.06 12.40
C TYR A 135 0.49 14.29 13.63
N TYR A 136 1.08 14.26 14.82
CA TYR A 136 0.32 14.47 16.07
C TYR A 136 -0.37 15.84 16.13
N VAL A 137 0.30 16.89 15.67
CA VAL A 137 -0.22 18.27 15.74
C VAL A 137 -1.31 18.56 14.72
N GLY A 138 -1.17 18.10 13.49
CA GLY A 138 -2.08 18.49 12.40
C GLY A 138 -2.39 17.38 11.40
N GLY A 139 -2.16 16.11 11.78
CA GLY A 139 -2.51 14.99 10.91
C GLY A 139 -1.57 14.83 9.70
N PRO A 140 -2.04 14.10 8.67
CA PRO A 140 -1.21 13.76 7.53
C PRO A 140 -0.73 14.96 6.73
N GLU A 141 -1.55 16.02 6.56
CA GLU A 141 -1.17 17.20 5.80
C GLU A 141 0.01 17.94 6.46
N THR A 142 -0.02 18.11 7.78
CA THR A 142 1.08 18.76 8.51
C THR A 142 2.34 17.90 8.52
N ALA A 143 2.18 16.57 8.59
CA ALA A 143 3.31 15.64 8.46
C ALA A 143 3.94 15.71 7.06
N ILE A 144 3.15 15.78 6.00
CA ILE A 144 3.63 15.95 4.63
C ILE A 144 4.36 17.27 4.47
N GLN A 145 3.80 18.37 4.97
CA GLN A 145 4.47 19.66 4.93
C GLN A 145 5.84 19.60 5.62
N MET A 146 5.90 19.02 6.82
CA MET A 146 7.15 18.82 7.54
C MET A 146 8.15 17.98 6.75
N LEU A 147 7.71 16.85 6.15
CA LEU A 147 8.58 16.01 5.33
C LEU A 147 9.08 16.75 4.08
N ASN A 148 8.20 17.47 3.38
CA ASN A 148 8.54 18.24 2.19
C ASN A 148 9.58 19.32 2.49
N GLU A 149 9.42 20.06 3.58
CA GLU A 149 10.36 21.10 3.98
C GLU A 149 11.73 20.54 4.40
N ASN A 150 11.75 19.51 5.27
CA ASN A 150 12.99 18.96 5.79
C ASN A 150 13.78 18.16 4.76
N LEU A 151 13.11 17.54 3.80
CA LEU A 151 13.70 16.59 2.85
C LEU A 151 13.68 17.10 1.41
N ASP A 152 13.21 18.33 1.20
CA ASP A 152 13.05 18.95 -0.12
C ASP A 152 12.24 18.10 -1.10
N LEU A 153 11.17 17.48 -0.59
CA LEU A 153 10.30 16.61 -1.34
C LEU A 153 9.04 17.35 -1.83
N SER A 154 8.34 16.74 -2.76
CA SER A 154 7.03 17.20 -3.26
C SER A 154 6.00 16.10 -3.11
N ILE A 155 5.85 15.59 -1.89
CA ILE A 155 4.82 14.60 -1.56
C ILE A 155 3.48 15.30 -1.65
N GLN A 156 2.55 14.74 -2.44
CA GLN A 156 1.21 15.28 -2.61
C GLN A 156 0.13 14.35 -2.08
N ASN A 157 0.43 13.06 -2.01
CA ASN A 157 -0.55 12.05 -1.63
C ASN A 157 -0.11 11.28 -0.40
N TYR A 158 -1.10 10.79 0.35
CA TYR A 158 -0.83 9.96 1.52
C TYR A 158 -1.81 8.80 1.67
N VAL A 159 -1.37 7.83 2.44
CA VAL A 159 -2.19 6.74 2.95
C VAL A 159 -1.84 6.55 4.42
N THR A 160 -2.83 6.67 5.30
CA THR A 160 -2.69 6.34 6.72
C THR A 160 -3.53 5.12 7.05
N VAL A 161 -2.91 4.14 7.69
CA VAL A 161 -3.55 2.90 8.14
C VAL A 161 -3.43 2.73 9.65
N ASN A 162 -4.40 2.05 10.25
CA ASN A 162 -4.32 1.58 11.62
C ASN A 162 -4.00 0.08 11.68
N PHE A 163 -3.82 -0.45 12.88
CA PHE A 163 -3.49 -1.85 13.11
C PHE A 163 -4.57 -2.83 12.59
N SER A 164 -5.84 -2.46 12.73
CA SER A 164 -6.96 -3.31 12.28
C SER A 164 -7.00 -3.40 10.75
N ALA A 165 -6.78 -2.29 10.04
CA ALA A 165 -6.72 -2.30 8.58
C ALA A 165 -5.55 -3.14 8.04
N VAL A 166 -4.37 -3.04 8.70
CA VAL A 166 -3.21 -3.87 8.32
C VAL A 166 -3.50 -5.35 8.59
N ALA A 167 -4.05 -5.69 9.76
CA ALA A 167 -4.40 -7.08 10.08
C ALA A 167 -5.40 -7.66 9.09
N GLU A 168 -6.44 -6.89 8.72
CA GLU A 168 -7.43 -7.29 7.71
C GLU A 168 -6.79 -7.51 6.33
N ALA A 169 -5.92 -6.58 5.89
CA ALA A 169 -5.22 -6.72 4.62
C ALA A 169 -4.35 -7.98 4.56
N VAL A 170 -3.62 -8.27 5.64
CA VAL A 170 -2.80 -9.48 5.74
C VAL A 170 -3.66 -10.74 5.66
N ASP A 171 -4.75 -10.80 6.42
CA ASP A 171 -5.64 -11.98 6.44
C ASP A 171 -6.26 -12.23 5.07
N GLN A 172 -6.75 -11.18 4.40
CA GLN A 172 -7.37 -11.30 3.08
C GLN A 172 -6.37 -11.67 1.97
N LEU A 173 -5.10 -11.29 2.12
CA LEU A 173 -4.02 -11.70 1.22
C LEU A 173 -3.40 -13.07 1.61
N GLY A 174 -3.97 -13.75 2.60
CA GLY A 174 -3.57 -15.10 2.99
C GLY A 174 -2.32 -15.16 3.87
N GLY A 175 -2.03 -14.13 4.67
CA GLY A 175 -0.90 -14.12 5.60
C GLY A 175 0.45 -13.85 4.95
N ILE A 176 1.50 -13.74 5.77
CA ILE A 176 2.89 -13.56 5.30
C ILE A 176 3.82 -14.61 5.90
N ASP A 177 4.85 -14.98 5.14
CA ASP A 177 5.88 -15.91 5.61
C ASP A 177 7.12 -15.15 6.07
N VAL A 178 7.55 -15.39 7.31
CA VAL A 178 8.74 -14.78 7.92
C VAL A 178 9.54 -15.81 8.67
N GLU A 179 10.83 -15.53 8.85
CA GLU A 179 11.72 -16.28 9.73
C GLU A 179 11.83 -15.55 11.07
N LEU A 180 11.48 -16.20 12.16
CA LEU A 180 11.56 -15.64 13.51
C LEU A 180 12.73 -16.22 14.30
N SER A 181 13.52 -15.35 14.90
CA SER A 181 14.45 -15.73 15.95
C SER A 181 13.70 -16.11 17.25
N GLU A 182 14.34 -16.80 18.17
CA GLU A 182 13.76 -17.13 19.48
C GLU A 182 13.37 -15.88 20.25
N ALA A 183 14.18 -14.82 20.20
CA ALA A 183 13.89 -13.54 20.84
C ALA A 183 12.63 -12.87 20.23
N GLU A 184 12.50 -12.89 18.90
CA GLU A 184 11.34 -12.32 18.22
C GLU A 184 10.06 -13.10 18.48
N ALA A 185 10.11 -14.43 18.49
CA ALA A 185 8.95 -15.26 18.83
C ALA A 185 8.50 -15.03 20.28
N THR A 186 9.45 -14.93 21.21
CA THR A 186 9.17 -14.62 22.61
C THR A 186 8.51 -13.26 22.77
N GLU A 187 9.10 -12.24 22.16
CA GLU A 187 8.60 -10.87 22.24
C GLU A 187 7.24 -10.71 21.53
N LEU A 188 7.04 -11.37 20.39
CA LEU A 188 5.77 -11.40 19.69
C LEU A 188 4.68 -12.01 20.57
N ASN A 189 4.92 -13.17 21.18
CA ASN A 189 3.96 -13.82 22.07
C ASN A 189 3.64 -12.96 23.29
N HIS A 190 4.60 -12.19 23.81
CA HIS A 190 4.39 -11.27 24.92
C HIS A 190 3.38 -10.17 24.59
N TYR A 191 3.42 -9.60 23.37
CA TYR A 191 2.52 -8.52 22.95
C TYR A 191 1.29 -8.99 22.18
N LEU A 192 1.16 -10.29 21.91
CA LEU A 192 0.10 -10.85 21.09
C LEU A 192 -1.30 -10.54 21.66
N GLU A 193 -1.48 -10.69 22.98
CA GLU A 193 -2.77 -10.48 23.62
C GLU A 193 -3.23 -9.00 23.53
N GLU A 194 -2.32 -8.05 23.65
CA GLU A 194 -2.65 -6.63 23.43
C GLU A 194 -3.12 -6.40 21.99
N THR A 195 -2.43 -7.01 21.00
CA THR A 195 -2.81 -6.83 19.60
C THR A 195 -4.14 -7.51 19.26
N LYS A 196 -4.45 -8.65 19.88
CA LYS A 196 -5.77 -9.30 19.78
C LYS A 196 -6.88 -8.36 20.25
N GLN A 197 -6.68 -7.72 21.42
CA GLN A 197 -7.66 -6.76 21.96
C GLN A 197 -7.86 -5.54 21.04
N VAL A 198 -6.78 -5.00 20.47
CA VAL A 198 -6.85 -3.83 19.57
C VAL A 198 -7.52 -4.16 18.25
N THR A 199 -7.23 -5.34 17.68
CA THR A 199 -7.76 -5.74 16.36
C THR A 199 -9.12 -6.43 16.47
N GLY A 200 -9.50 -6.91 17.64
CA GLY A 200 -10.71 -7.71 17.86
C GLY A 200 -10.65 -9.10 17.21
N LYS A 201 -9.45 -9.59 16.87
CA LYS A 201 -9.22 -10.86 16.19
C LYS A 201 -8.40 -11.81 17.05
N GLU A 202 -8.55 -13.12 16.81
CA GLU A 202 -7.80 -14.16 17.51
C GLU A 202 -6.53 -14.58 16.73
N ALA A 203 -5.53 -15.01 17.50
CA ALA A 203 -4.30 -15.58 16.97
C ALA A 203 -3.65 -16.50 17.99
N ASP A 204 -3.01 -17.56 17.52
CA ASP A 204 -2.22 -18.48 18.34
C ASP A 204 -0.80 -17.97 18.53
N SER A 205 -0.13 -18.48 19.59
CA SER A 205 1.28 -18.22 19.83
C SER A 205 2.14 -18.79 18.71
N VAL A 206 3.29 -18.14 18.44
CA VAL A 206 4.27 -18.55 17.46
C VAL A 206 5.52 -19.16 18.09
N THR A 207 6.32 -19.88 17.30
CA THR A 207 7.64 -20.41 17.71
C THR A 207 8.72 -19.81 16.83
N ALA A 208 9.99 -19.98 17.20
CA ALA A 208 11.12 -19.62 16.35
C ALA A 208 11.15 -20.47 15.07
N GLY A 209 11.84 -19.97 14.04
CA GLY A 209 11.95 -20.58 12.73
C GLY A 209 10.96 -20.00 11.72
N SER A 210 10.73 -20.73 10.65
CA SER A 210 9.83 -20.31 9.58
C SER A 210 8.38 -20.34 10.03
N GLN A 211 7.71 -19.21 9.97
CA GLN A 211 6.32 -19.03 10.43
C GLN A 211 5.48 -18.39 9.34
N HIS A 212 4.24 -18.85 9.26
CA HIS A 212 3.20 -18.23 8.46
C HIS A 212 2.31 -17.39 9.39
N LEU A 213 2.47 -16.07 9.34
CA LEU A 213 1.79 -15.14 10.24
C LEU A 213 0.46 -14.67 9.66
N ASN A 214 -0.60 -14.74 10.47
CA ASN A 214 -1.88 -14.09 10.20
C ASN A 214 -1.80 -12.57 10.47
N GLY A 215 -2.91 -11.85 10.28
CA GLY A 215 -2.96 -10.40 10.44
C GLY A 215 -2.55 -9.91 11.82
N VAL A 216 -3.06 -10.55 12.89
CA VAL A 216 -2.72 -10.17 14.28
C VAL A 216 -1.25 -10.40 14.57
N GLN A 217 -0.73 -11.57 14.21
CA GLN A 217 0.69 -11.91 14.41
C GLN A 217 1.60 -10.98 13.61
N THR A 218 1.22 -10.64 12.37
CA THR A 218 1.97 -9.71 11.52
C THR A 218 2.02 -8.30 12.10
N VAL A 219 0.90 -7.78 12.58
CA VAL A 219 0.86 -6.47 13.26
C VAL A 219 1.70 -6.50 14.53
N THR A 220 1.63 -7.57 15.32
CA THR A 220 2.46 -7.73 16.51
C THR A 220 3.93 -7.76 16.15
N TYR A 221 4.33 -8.54 15.14
CA TYR A 221 5.69 -8.60 14.62
C TYR A 221 6.24 -7.23 14.20
N ALA A 222 5.41 -6.41 13.53
CA ALA A 222 5.77 -5.06 13.12
C ALA A 222 5.89 -4.05 14.29
N ARG A 223 5.47 -4.45 15.51
CA ARG A 223 5.44 -3.58 16.71
C ARG A 223 6.51 -3.91 17.75
N ILE A 224 7.04 -5.14 17.78
CA ILE A 224 8.03 -5.56 18.78
C ILE A 224 9.31 -4.72 18.71
N ARG A 225 9.89 -4.42 19.89
CA ARG A 225 11.08 -3.57 20.03
C ARG A 225 12.08 -4.08 21.06
N HIS A 226 11.56 -4.53 22.21
CA HIS A 226 12.40 -4.94 23.33
C HIS A 226 13.16 -6.21 23.01
N ASN A 227 14.42 -6.27 23.41
CA ASN A 227 15.31 -7.43 23.21
C ASN A 227 15.52 -7.90 21.74
N VAL A 228 15.00 -7.13 20.77
CA VAL A 228 15.00 -7.52 19.34
C VAL A 228 15.47 -6.37 18.42
N GLY A 229 16.44 -5.57 18.87
CA GLY A 229 17.09 -4.52 18.06
C GLY A 229 16.46 -3.14 18.13
N GLY A 230 15.49 -2.91 19.04
CA GLY A 230 14.96 -1.57 19.31
C GLY A 230 14.11 -0.99 18.18
N ASP A 231 14.12 0.35 18.07
CA ASP A 231 13.28 1.09 17.13
C ASP A 231 13.73 0.95 15.67
N TYR A 232 15.03 0.82 15.44
CA TYR A 232 15.57 0.58 14.09
C TYR A 232 15.09 -0.75 13.52
N ALA A 233 15.26 -1.84 14.26
CA ALA A 233 14.79 -3.16 13.83
C ALA A 233 13.26 -3.24 13.71
N ARG A 234 12.50 -2.48 14.52
CA ARG A 234 11.05 -2.35 14.32
C ARG A 234 10.75 -1.72 12.95
N THR A 235 11.45 -0.67 12.61
CA THR A 235 11.28 0.01 11.32
C THR A 235 11.62 -0.90 10.15
N ASP A 236 12.65 -1.75 10.29
CA ASP A 236 13.00 -2.78 9.29
C ASP A 236 11.90 -3.83 9.13
N ARG A 237 11.31 -4.31 10.24
CA ARG A 237 10.17 -5.25 10.22
C ARG A 237 8.95 -4.63 9.53
N GLN A 238 8.67 -3.35 9.76
CA GLN A 238 7.57 -2.64 9.10
C GLN A 238 7.78 -2.58 7.58
N ARG A 239 9.01 -2.30 7.11
CA ARG A 239 9.33 -2.35 5.67
C ARG A 239 9.17 -3.76 5.11
N LEU A 240 9.67 -4.77 5.82
CA LEU A 240 9.52 -6.17 5.42
C LEU A 240 8.04 -6.55 5.26
N VAL A 241 7.17 -6.13 6.18
CA VAL A 241 5.72 -6.37 6.07
C VAL A 241 5.15 -5.73 4.81
N VAL A 242 5.50 -4.48 4.51
CA VAL A 242 5.04 -3.80 3.27
C VAL A 242 5.54 -4.54 2.02
N GLU A 243 6.79 -4.99 1.99
CA GLU A 243 7.36 -5.78 0.89
C GLU A 243 6.60 -7.10 0.68
N LYS A 244 6.35 -7.82 1.78
CA LYS A 244 5.61 -9.10 1.75
C LYS A 244 4.17 -8.92 1.30
N LEU A 245 3.49 -7.87 1.77
CA LEU A 245 2.13 -7.53 1.33
C LEU A 245 2.07 -7.19 -0.15
N LEU A 246 3.03 -6.40 -0.66
CA LEU A 246 3.10 -6.13 -2.09
C LEU A 246 3.32 -7.41 -2.90
N GLN A 247 4.17 -8.31 -2.41
CA GLN A 247 4.39 -9.60 -3.07
C GLN A 247 3.11 -10.44 -3.10
N LYS A 248 2.40 -10.58 -1.98
CA LYS A 248 1.11 -11.29 -1.91
C LYS A 248 0.04 -10.64 -2.81
N ALA A 249 -0.02 -9.31 -2.84
CA ALA A 249 -0.94 -8.59 -3.72
C ALA A 249 -0.66 -8.84 -5.21
N LYS A 250 0.59 -9.11 -5.61
CA LYS A 250 0.90 -9.48 -6.99
C LYS A 250 0.37 -10.84 -7.39
N ASP A 251 0.29 -11.78 -6.43
CA ASP A 251 -0.19 -13.13 -6.65
C ASP A 251 -1.73 -13.21 -6.61
N ALA A 252 -2.40 -12.19 -6.02
CA ALA A 252 -3.84 -12.09 -5.97
C ALA A 252 -4.43 -11.67 -7.33
N ASN A 253 -5.66 -12.10 -7.61
CA ASN A 253 -6.33 -11.67 -8.84
C ASN A 253 -6.90 -10.24 -8.70
N VAL A 254 -7.08 -9.55 -9.83
CA VAL A 254 -7.52 -8.14 -9.89
C VAL A 254 -8.89 -7.92 -9.23
N ILE A 255 -9.79 -8.92 -9.26
CA ILE A 255 -11.12 -8.82 -8.67
C ILE A 255 -11.00 -8.87 -7.15
N GLU A 256 -10.20 -9.78 -6.60
CA GLU A 256 -9.90 -9.88 -5.16
C GLU A 256 -9.29 -8.57 -4.64
N LEU A 257 -8.31 -8.01 -5.36
CA LEU A 257 -7.71 -6.72 -5.01
C LEU A 257 -8.72 -5.57 -5.04
N GLY A 258 -9.64 -5.57 -5.98
CA GLY A 258 -10.72 -4.59 -6.05
C GLY A 258 -11.70 -4.69 -4.87
N ILE A 259 -12.02 -5.91 -4.43
CA ILE A 259 -12.85 -6.17 -3.25
C ILE A 259 -12.11 -5.71 -2.00
N LEU A 260 -10.85 -6.14 -1.81
CA LEU A 260 -9.99 -5.74 -0.71
C LEU A 260 -9.88 -4.23 -0.59
N ALA A 261 -9.60 -3.54 -1.69
CA ALA A 261 -9.51 -2.08 -1.72
C ALA A 261 -10.82 -1.41 -1.27
N LYS A 262 -11.98 -1.92 -1.70
CA LYS A 262 -13.28 -1.40 -1.31
C LYS A 262 -13.58 -1.64 0.18
N GLU A 263 -13.22 -2.78 0.71
CA GLU A 263 -13.45 -3.14 2.13
C GLU A 263 -12.54 -2.38 3.08
N LEU A 264 -11.28 -2.17 2.69
CA LEU A 264 -10.31 -1.42 3.50
C LEU A 264 -10.48 0.10 3.39
N PHE A 265 -11.01 0.62 2.28
CA PHE A 265 -11.11 2.06 2.04
C PHE A 265 -11.76 2.86 3.21
N PRO A 266 -12.83 2.38 3.87
CA PRO A 266 -13.41 3.08 5.02
C PRO A 266 -12.54 3.08 6.28
N GLN A 267 -11.51 2.22 6.34
CA GLN A 267 -10.59 2.06 7.48
C GLN A 267 -9.24 2.79 7.27
N VAL A 268 -9.11 3.48 6.14
CA VAL A 268 -7.88 4.16 5.70
C VAL A 268 -8.17 5.65 5.59
N SER A 269 -7.28 6.50 6.11
CA SER A 269 -7.30 7.93 5.80
C SER A 269 -6.38 8.19 4.61
N THR A 270 -6.91 8.80 3.56
CA THR A 270 -6.16 9.07 2.33
C THR A 270 -6.84 10.18 1.52
N ASP A 271 -6.05 10.93 0.78
CA ASP A 271 -6.53 11.89 -0.22
C ASP A 271 -6.82 11.21 -1.59
N PHE A 272 -6.42 9.96 -1.77
CA PHE A 272 -6.79 9.20 -2.96
C PHE A 272 -8.28 8.89 -2.98
N SER A 273 -8.91 9.09 -4.13
CA SER A 273 -10.25 8.54 -4.35
C SER A 273 -10.22 7.01 -4.39
N LEU A 274 -11.33 6.35 -4.05
CA LEU A 274 -11.45 4.89 -4.19
C LEU A 274 -11.11 4.44 -5.62
N LYS A 275 -11.48 5.23 -6.64
CA LYS A 275 -11.13 5.01 -8.03
C LYS A 275 -9.60 4.93 -8.23
N ASN A 276 -8.85 5.84 -7.61
CA ASN A 276 -7.40 5.88 -7.70
C ASN A 276 -6.76 4.67 -7.00
N ILE A 277 -7.27 4.29 -5.84
CA ILE A 277 -6.81 3.10 -5.11
C ILE A 277 -7.04 1.83 -5.94
N ILE A 278 -8.22 1.66 -6.53
CA ILE A 278 -8.51 0.52 -7.41
C ILE A 278 -7.56 0.52 -8.62
N LYS A 279 -7.30 1.69 -9.22
CA LYS A 279 -6.36 1.80 -10.35
C LYS A 279 -4.94 1.39 -9.95
N LEU A 280 -4.46 1.82 -8.78
CA LEU A 280 -3.17 1.39 -8.25
C LEU A 280 -3.14 -0.12 -7.98
N ALA A 281 -4.19 -0.66 -7.34
CA ALA A 281 -4.33 -2.08 -7.06
C ALA A 281 -4.35 -2.94 -8.33
N THR A 282 -5.05 -2.51 -9.38
CA THR A 282 -5.09 -3.25 -10.67
C THR A 282 -3.75 -3.25 -11.42
N ARG A 283 -2.82 -2.35 -11.06
CA ARG A 283 -1.47 -2.28 -11.63
C ARG A 283 -0.41 -2.91 -10.73
N VAL A 284 -0.79 -3.47 -9.59
CA VAL A 284 0.16 -3.99 -8.58
C VAL A 284 1.15 -5.00 -9.14
N THR A 285 0.72 -5.83 -10.10
CA THR A 285 1.58 -6.84 -10.76
C THR A 285 2.74 -6.23 -11.54
N LYS A 286 2.64 -4.94 -11.90
CA LYS A 286 3.69 -4.21 -12.65
C LYS A 286 4.73 -3.58 -11.73
N TYR A 287 4.38 -3.28 -10.48
CA TYR A 287 5.29 -2.63 -9.55
C TYR A 287 6.38 -3.58 -9.07
N SER A 288 7.60 -3.08 -8.94
CA SER A 288 8.74 -3.83 -8.42
C SER A 288 9.48 -3.02 -7.37
N ILE A 289 9.53 -3.48 -6.13
CA ILE A 289 10.39 -2.87 -5.11
C ILE A 289 11.83 -3.18 -5.49
N VAL A 290 12.60 -2.13 -5.80
CA VAL A 290 14.00 -2.22 -6.22
C VAL A 290 14.97 -1.69 -5.16
N GLY A 291 14.44 -1.10 -4.08
CA GLY A 291 15.24 -0.65 -2.95
C GLY A 291 14.39 -0.23 -1.77
N THR A 292 14.87 -0.54 -0.57
CA THR A 292 14.31 -0.09 0.70
C THR A 292 15.42 0.34 1.63
N SER A 293 15.20 1.39 2.45
CA SER A 293 16.17 1.89 3.41
C SER A 293 15.51 2.58 4.60
N GLY A 294 16.28 2.78 5.68
CA GLY A 294 15.95 3.72 6.74
C GLY A 294 16.51 5.11 6.41
N TYR A 295 15.94 6.15 6.98
CA TYR A 295 16.40 7.52 6.86
C TYR A 295 16.37 8.22 8.23
N PRO A 296 17.43 8.94 8.62
CA PRO A 296 18.66 9.26 7.86
C PRO A 296 19.54 8.06 7.57
N PHE A 297 20.36 8.12 6.53
CA PHE A 297 21.36 7.08 6.19
C PHE A 297 22.53 7.14 7.16
N GLU A 298 23.09 8.34 7.37
CA GLU A 298 24.10 8.61 8.38
C GLU A 298 23.46 9.33 9.56
N LEU A 299 23.57 8.75 10.75
CA LEU A 299 22.85 9.20 11.93
C LEU A 299 23.60 8.95 13.25
N THR A 300 23.17 9.64 14.28
CA THR A 300 23.54 9.34 15.68
C THR A 300 22.31 9.51 16.58
N ASP A 301 22.31 8.82 17.71
CA ASP A 301 21.32 9.03 18.76
C ASP A 301 21.80 10.14 19.71
N GLY A 302 20.87 10.98 20.16
CA GLY A 302 21.17 12.05 21.09
C GLY A 302 19.99 12.38 21.98
N THR A 303 20.24 13.19 23.02
CA THR A 303 19.19 13.73 23.88
C THR A 303 19.27 15.24 23.84
N ILE A 304 18.20 15.91 23.42
CA ILE A 304 18.11 17.37 23.33
C ILE A 304 17.15 17.87 24.41
N ALA A 305 17.58 18.88 25.15
CA ALA A 305 16.78 19.50 26.20
C ALA A 305 15.45 20.02 25.63
N GLY A 306 14.33 19.66 26.26
CA GLY A 306 12.97 20.02 25.80
C GLY A 306 12.40 19.18 24.65
N ILE A 307 13.20 18.27 24.06
CA ILE A 307 12.72 17.34 22.99
C ILE A 307 12.83 15.89 23.44
N GLY A 308 13.86 15.54 24.23
CA GLY A 308 14.14 14.19 24.68
C GLY A 308 15.09 13.43 23.76
N SER A 309 15.02 12.10 23.76
CA SER A 309 15.82 11.24 22.88
C SER A 309 15.40 11.41 21.43
N VAL A 310 16.37 11.63 20.53
CA VAL A 310 16.16 11.89 19.10
C VAL A 310 17.20 11.17 18.27
N VAL A 311 16.83 10.85 17.03
CA VAL A 311 17.72 10.45 15.95
C VAL A 311 18.17 11.71 15.23
N ILE A 312 19.48 11.96 15.17
CA ILE A 312 20.08 13.16 14.60
C ILE A 312 20.75 12.78 13.27
N PRO A 313 20.38 13.39 12.13
CA PRO A 313 21.11 13.21 10.88
C PRO A 313 22.53 13.75 10.99
N LEU A 314 23.52 12.90 10.72
CA LEU A 314 24.91 13.35 10.58
C LEU A 314 25.11 13.89 9.18
N GLY A 315 25.30 15.22 9.05
CA GLY A 315 25.29 15.88 7.75
C GLY A 315 23.89 15.86 7.11
N HIS A 316 22.99 16.72 7.58
CA HIS A 316 21.61 16.76 7.07
C HIS A 316 21.55 17.00 5.56
N THR A 317 22.40 17.90 5.04
CA THR A 317 22.53 18.21 3.60
C THR A 317 22.92 17.00 2.78
N GLU A 318 23.90 16.23 3.23
CA GLU A 318 24.42 15.03 2.59
C GLU A 318 23.36 13.91 2.61
N ASN A 319 22.69 13.73 3.74
CA ASN A 319 21.59 12.79 3.88
C ASN A 319 20.44 13.11 2.90
N VAL A 320 20.08 14.39 2.71
CA VAL A 320 19.03 14.78 1.76
C VAL A 320 19.48 14.56 0.31
N GLN A 321 20.76 14.85 -0.02
CA GLN A 321 21.27 14.53 -1.36
C GLN A 321 21.22 13.03 -1.66
N GLU A 322 21.65 12.20 -0.71
CA GLU A 322 21.58 10.74 -0.85
C GLU A 322 20.13 10.23 -0.95
N LEU A 323 19.19 10.84 -0.20
CA LEU A 323 17.77 10.54 -0.28
C LEU A 323 17.21 10.78 -1.68
N HIS A 324 17.54 11.92 -2.29
CA HIS A 324 17.10 12.23 -3.64
C HIS A 324 17.70 11.28 -4.68
N GLN A 325 18.98 10.95 -4.55
CA GLN A 325 19.63 9.94 -5.41
C GLN A 325 18.99 8.56 -5.25
N PHE A 326 18.62 8.19 -4.03
CA PHE A 326 17.95 6.91 -3.76
C PHE A 326 16.52 6.89 -4.33
N LEU A 327 15.69 7.90 -4.04
CA LEU A 327 14.29 7.93 -4.46
C LEU A 327 14.11 8.24 -5.95
N TYR A 328 14.98 9.08 -6.53
CA TYR A 328 14.86 9.62 -7.89
C TYR A 328 16.15 9.49 -8.69
N PRO A 329 16.69 8.27 -8.89
CA PRO A 329 18.05 8.07 -9.42
C PRO A 329 18.28 8.57 -10.85
N LYS A 330 17.21 8.92 -11.57
CA LYS A 330 17.28 9.45 -12.94
C LYS A 330 17.25 10.97 -13.00
N ASN A 331 17.05 11.64 -11.86
CA ASN A 331 16.90 13.08 -11.77
C ASN A 331 18.12 13.69 -11.08
N GLU A 332 18.57 14.85 -11.57
CA GLU A 332 19.53 15.65 -10.85
C GLU A 332 18.85 16.43 -9.73
N TYR A 333 19.50 16.48 -8.57
CA TYR A 333 19.03 17.23 -7.42
C TYR A 333 20.03 18.33 -7.05
N LEU A 334 19.51 19.54 -6.90
CA LEU A 334 20.23 20.69 -6.40
C LEU A 334 19.70 21.07 -5.02
N LEU A 335 20.59 21.10 -4.04
CA LEU A 335 20.27 21.38 -2.64
C LEU A 335 19.65 22.78 -2.47
N SER A 336 18.44 22.83 -1.92
CA SER A 336 17.72 24.09 -1.66
C SER A 336 18.31 24.84 -0.48
N ASP A 337 18.04 26.15 -0.43
CA ASP A 337 18.44 27.00 0.71
C ASP A 337 17.65 26.63 1.97
N THR A 338 16.40 26.14 1.83
CA THR A 338 15.60 25.66 2.95
C THR A 338 16.28 24.51 3.68
N VAL A 339 16.80 23.51 2.96
CA VAL A 339 17.52 22.37 3.58
C VAL A 339 18.82 22.84 4.25
N LYS A 340 19.55 23.80 3.65
CA LYS A 340 20.76 24.37 4.26
C LYS A 340 20.45 25.11 5.57
N ASP A 341 19.35 25.86 5.60
CA ASP A 341 18.90 26.59 6.81
C ASP A 341 18.49 25.59 7.91
N ILE A 342 17.78 24.50 7.57
CA ILE A 342 17.43 23.44 8.51
C ILE A 342 18.69 22.77 9.06
N ALA A 343 19.65 22.43 8.19
CA ALA A 343 20.92 21.86 8.60
C ALA A 343 21.67 22.75 9.58
N ALA A 344 21.73 24.07 9.33
CA ALA A 344 22.33 25.03 10.23
C ALA A 344 21.62 25.10 11.58
N GLN A 345 20.27 25.05 11.58
CA GLN A 345 19.46 25.03 12.80
C GLN A 345 19.70 23.74 13.59
N MET A 346 19.69 22.59 12.96
CA MET A 346 19.97 21.29 13.61
C MET A 346 21.36 21.28 14.23
N LYS A 347 22.37 21.76 13.49
CA LYS A 347 23.75 21.88 13.97
C LYS A 347 23.87 22.78 15.20
N SER A 348 23.14 23.90 15.25
CA SER A 348 23.17 24.83 16.37
C SER A 348 22.62 24.23 17.68
N VAL A 349 21.70 23.26 17.56
CA VAL A 349 21.01 22.63 18.71
C VAL A 349 21.65 21.30 19.09
N ALA A 350 22.05 20.49 18.11
CA ALA A 350 22.60 19.16 18.31
C ALA A 350 24.14 19.12 18.36
N GLY A 351 24.83 20.14 17.79
CA GLY A 351 26.28 20.23 17.81
C GLY A 351 27.00 19.43 16.69
N TYR A 352 26.25 18.83 15.75
CA TYR A 352 26.77 17.99 14.67
C TYR A 352 26.67 18.65 13.30
#